data_fc6e33e604dc4e8bd967f3a0e937cc76
#
_entry.id   fc6e33e604dc4e8bd967f3a0e937cc76
#
_cell.length_a   1.000
_cell.length_b   1.000
_cell.length_c   1.000
_cell.angle_alpha   90.00
_cell.angle_beta   90.00
_cell.angle_gamma   90.00
#
_symmetry.space_group_name_H-M   'P 1'
#
loop_
_entity.id
_entity.type
_entity.pdbx_description
1 polymer ?
#
loop_
_entity_poly.entity_id
_entity_poly.type
_entity_poly.pdbx_seq_one_letter_code
_entity_poly.pdbx_strand_id
1 'polypeptide(L)'
;MKIKKGFVLKEIAGSFVVVPVGDDLVDFSLMITTNETGAFIWNCLLEETDVKTVCEKLKTEYVGAADEELVDDINAFADLLFEHGILEK
;
A
#
# COMPACT_ATOMS: atom_id res chain seq x y z
N MET A 1 7.07 4.14 -8.79
CA MET A 1 5.71 4.23 -8.26
C MET A 1 5.69 4.86 -6.90
N LYS A 2 4.69 5.65 -6.65
CA LYS A 2 4.58 6.46 -5.44
C LYS A 2 3.11 6.75 -5.14
N ILE A 3 2.77 6.81 -3.86
CA ILE A 3 1.42 7.19 -3.42
C ILE A 3 1.19 8.66 -3.76
N LYS A 4 0.03 8.97 -4.33
CA LYS A 4 -0.38 10.35 -4.58
C LYS A 4 -0.67 11.06 -3.27
N LYS A 5 -0.49 12.37 -3.25
CA LYS A 5 -0.86 13.20 -2.09
C LYS A 5 -2.36 13.11 -1.83
N GLY A 6 -2.74 13.20 -0.56
CA GLY A 6 -4.14 13.22 -0.18
C GLY A 6 -4.68 11.90 0.34
N PHE A 7 -3.81 10.96 0.63
CA PHE A 7 -4.22 9.67 1.21
C PHE A 7 -3.35 9.32 2.40
N VAL A 8 -3.96 8.72 3.41
CA VAL A 8 -3.25 8.23 4.59
C VAL A 8 -3.72 6.83 4.95
N LEU A 9 -2.86 6.09 5.62
CA LEU A 9 -3.18 4.79 6.17
C LEU A 9 -3.48 4.95 7.66
N LYS A 10 -4.60 4.41 8.12
CA LYS A 10 -4.97 4.41 9.53
C LYS A 10 -5.19 3.00 10.02
N GLU A 11 -4.80 2.75 11.26
CA GLU A 11 -5.13 1.50 11.93
C GLU A 11 -6.39 1.70 12.75
N ILE A 12 -7.41 0.88 12.49
CA ILE A 12 -8.70 0.95 13.17
C ILE A 12 -9.09 -0.46 13.59
N ALA A 13 -9.16 -0.70 14.90
CA ALA A 13 -9.59 -1.99 15.46
C ALA A 13 -8.81 -3.20 14.89
N GLY A 14 -7.51 -3.06 14.72
CA GLY A 14 -6.65 -4.13 14.22
C GLY A 14 -6.61 -4.27 12.70
N SER A 15 -7.33 -3.43 11.99
CA SER A 15 -7.31 -3.39 10.52
C SER A 15 -6.64 -2.12 10.04
N PHE A 16 -6.05 -2.17 8.87
CA PHE A 16 -5.43 -0.99 8.24
C PHE A 16 -6.33 -0.50 7.12
N VAL A 17 -6.61 0.79 7.12
CA VAL A 17 -7.55 1.39 6.16
C VAL A 17 -6.90 2.59 5.49
N VAL A 18 -6.95 2.61 4.16
CA VAL A 18 -6.52 3.77 3.37
C VAL A 18 -7.70 4.73 3.26
N VAL A 19 -7.50 5.97 3.69
CA VAL A 19 -8.56 6.98 3.64
C VAL A 19 -8.06 8.24 2.94
N PRO A 20 -8.93 8.93 2.20
CA PRO A 20 -8.57 10.22 1.64
C PRO A 20 -8.49 11.28 2.73
N VAL A 21 -7.56 12.21 2.58
CA VAL A 21 -7.44 13.39 3.45
C VAL A 21 -7.79 14.59 2.61
N GLY A 22 -8.80 15.32 3.01
CA GLY A 22 -9.18 16.50 2.25
C GLY A 22 -10.40 17.15 2.85
N ASP A 23 -10.69 18.35 2.38
CA ASP A 23 -11.57 19.26 3.07
C ASP A 23 -13.05 18.92 2.94
N ASP A 24 -13.46 18.24 1.90
CA ASP A 24 -14.85 18.37 1.54
C ASP A 24 -15.66 17.09 1.47
N LEU A 25 -15.05 15.96 1.15
CA LEU A 25 -15.86 14.78 0.96
C LEU A 25 -15.03 13.53 1.28
N VAL A 26 -15.42 12.88 2.34
CA VAL A 26 -14.96 11.53 2.56
C VAL A 26 -15.81 10.64 1.66
N ASP A 27 -15.24 10.22 0.55
CA ASP A 27 -15.89 9.24 -0.29
C ASP A 27 -15.52 7.85 0.26
N PHE A 28 -16.43 7.29 1.03
CA PHE A 28 -16.21 5.99 1.65
C PHE A 28 -16.07 4.85 0.63
N SER A 29 -16.46 5.08 -0.62
CA SER A 29 -16.25 4.10 -1.67
C SER A 29 -14.77 3.92 -2.04
N LEU A 30 -13.93 4.87 -1.65
CA LEU A 30 -12.48 4.82 -1.87
C LEU A 30 -11.71 4.19 -0.71
N MET A 31 -12.41 3.77 0.33
CA MET A 31 -11.74 3.13 1.47
C MET A 31 -11.25 1.74 1.07
N ILE A 32 -9.96 1.51 1.26
CA ILE A 32 -9.32 0.24 1.01
C ILE A 32 -8.84 -0.31 2.34
N THR A 33 -9.28 -1.52 2.66
CA THR A 33 -8.83 -2.22 3.86
C THR A 33 -7.71 -3.17 3.50
N THR A 34 -6.64 -3.16 4.29
CA THR A 34 -5.51 -4.04 4.06
C THR A 34 -5.02 -4.64 5.39
N ASN A 35 -3.97 -5.44 5.31
CA ASN A 35 -3.36 -6.12 6.45
C ASN A 35 -1.98 -5.53 6.75
N GLU A 36 -1.26 -6.14 7.69
CA GLU A 36 0.08 -5.72 8.07
C GLU A 36 1.05 -5.66 6.88
N THR A 37 1.00 -6.65 6.01
CA THR A 37 1.85 -6.68 4.82
C THR A 37 1.53 -5.51 3.90
N GLY A 38 0.25 -5.25 3.67
CA GLY A 38 -0.20 -4.10 2.89
C GLY A 38 0.22 -2.77 3.50
N ALA A 39 0.16 -2.67 4.83
CA ALA A 39 0.61 -1.47 5.54
C ALA A 39 2.11 -1.25 5.36
N PHE A 40 2.90 -2.30 5.40
CA PHE A 40 4.35 -2.22 5.15
C PHE A 40 4.63 -1.74 3.72
N ILE A 41 3.93 -2.33 2.75
CA ILE A 41 4.08 -1.93 1.34
C ILE A 41 3.66 -0.46 1.16
N TRP A 42 2.57 -0.04 1.78
CA TRP A 42 2.11 1.34 1.75
C TRP A 42 3.22 2.29 2.20
N ASN A 43 3.87 1.99 3.32
CA ASN A 43 4.94 2.83 3.85
C ASN A 43 6.13 2.92 2.89
N CYS A 44 6.45 1.83 2.18
CA CYS A 44 7.48 1.85 1.15
C CYS A 44 7.09 2.76 -0.02
N LEU A 45 5.80 2.79 -0.37
CA LEU A 45 5.29 3.57 -1.50
C LEU A 45 5.12 5.06 -1.21
N LEU A 46 5.34 5.49 0.03
CA LEU A 46 5.29 6.92 0.35
C LEU A 46 6.41 7.70 -0.32
N GLU A 47 7.50 7.03 -0.66
CA GLU A 47 8.58 7.59 -1.45
C GLU A 47 8.66 6.87 -2.80
N GLU A 48 9.23 7.51 -3.79
CA GLU A 48 9.41 6.89 -5.10
C GLU A 48 10.20 5.59 -4.98
N THR A 49 9.65 4.50 -5.49
CA THR A 49 10.26 3.18 -5.38
C THR A 49 9.78 2.26 -6.51
N ASP A 50 10.21 1.02 -6.48
CA ASP A 50 9.79 -0.01 -7.43
C ASP A 50 9.54 -1.35 -6.72
N VAL A 51 9.00 -2.30 -7.47
CA VAL A 51 8.65 -3.62 -6.92
C VAL A 51 9.87 -4.33 -6.35
N LYS A 52 10.98 -4.25 -7.04
CA LYS A 52 12.22 -4.92 -6.60
C LYS A 52 12.70 -4.39 -5.25
N THR A 53 12.73 -3.09 -5.09
CA THR A 53 13.15 -2.44 -3.84
C THR A 53 12.21 -2.77 -2.69
N VAL A 54 10.91 -2.72 -2.94
CA VAL A 54 9.91 -3.07 -1.94
C VAL A 54 10.04 -4.55 -1.54
N CYS A 55 10.25 -5.42 -2.51
CA CYS A 55 10.46 -6.85 -2.26
C CYS A 55 11.68 -7.08 -1.37
N GLU A 56 12.79 -6.40 -1.62
CA GLU A 56 13.99 -6.52 -0.80
C GLU A 56 13.75 -6.09 0.65
N LYS A 57 13.00 -5.03 0.85
CA LYS A 57 12.62 -4.56 2.19
C LYS A 57 11.70 -5.55 2.90
N LEU A 58 10.74 -6.11 2.18
CA LEU A 58 9.85 -7.14 2.74
C LEU A 58 10.61 -8.39 3.15
N LYS A 59 11.60 -8.81 2.38
CA LYS A 59 12.41 -9.98 2.71
C LYS A 59 13.16 -9.81 4.02
N THR A 60 13.55 -8.60 4.35
CA THR A 60 14.20 -8.30 5.62
C THR A 60 13.21 -8.40 6.78
N GLU A 61 11.98 -7.99 6.57
CA GLU A 61 10.94 -7.97 7.59
C GLU A 61 10.28 -9.35 7.77
N TYR A 62 10.06 -10.06 6.66
CA TYR A 62 9.36 -11.34 6.64
C TYR A 62 10.31 -12.44 6.16
N VAL A 63 11.20 -12.87 7.05
CA VAL A 63 12.21 -13.87 6.76
C VAL A 63 11.55 -15.21 6.44
N GLY A 64 11.99 -15.83 5.36
CA GLY A 64 11.49 -17.14 4.95
C GLY A 64 10.37 -17.11 3.91
N ALA A 65 9.84 -15.95 3.58
CA ALA A 65 8.85 -15.84 2.52
C ALA A 65 9.51 -15.98 1.15
N ALA A 66 8.83 -16.63 0.21
CA ALA A 66 9.33 -16.80 -1.14
C ALA A 66 9.22 -15.49 -1.92
N ASP A 67 10.24 -15.17 -2.72
CA ASP A 67 10.28 -13.95 -3.52
C ASP A 67 9.04 -13.82 -4.41
N GLU A 68 8.60 -14.90 -5.02
CA GLU A 68 7.43 -14.90 -5.90
C GLU A 68 6.15 -14.47 -5.17
N GLU A 69 5.97 -14.96 -3.95
CA GLU A 69 4.82 -14.57 -3.13
C GLU A 69 4.86 -13.08 -2.79
N LEU A 70 6.03 -12.58 -2.42
CA LEU A 70 6.19 -11.17 -2.07
C LEU A 70 5.95 -10.27 -3.29
N VAL A 71 6.48 -10.64 -4.43
CA VAL A 71 6.27 -9.88 -5.68
C VAL A 71 4.79 -9.88 -6.06
N ASP A 72 4.12 -11.02 -5.96
CA ASP A 72 2.70 -11.11 -6.27
C ASP A 72 1.87 -10.23 -5.33
N ASP A 73 2.18 -10.24 -4.03
CA ASP A 73 1.49 -9.40 -3.05
C ASP A 73 1.70 -7.91 -3.32
N ILE A 74 2.95 -7.54 -3.65
CA ILE A 74 3.27 -6.14 -3.97
C ILE A 74 2.51 -5.69 -5.21
N ASN A 75 2.52 -6.50 -6.27
CA ASN A 75 1.84 -6.18 -7.51
C ASN A 75 0.33 -6.09 -7.32
N ALA A 76 -0.25 -7.02 -6.58
CA ALA A 76 -1.69 -7.02 -6.31
C ALA A 76 -2.11 -5.75 -5.57
N PHE A 77 -1.35 -5.37 -4.54
CA PHE A 77 -1.67 -4.17 -3.77
C PHE A 77 -1.44 -2.90 -4.60
N ALA A 78 -0.35 -2.85 -5.34
CA ALA A 78 -0.05 -1.70 -6.20
C ALA A 78 -1.12 -1.52 -7.29
N ASP A 79 -1.57 -2.62 -7.90
CA ASP A 79 -2.61 -2.57 -8.92
C ASP A 79 -3.94 -2.08 -8.32
N LEU A 80 -4.27 -2.54 -7.12
CA LEU A 80 -5.46 -2.08 -6.41
C LEU A 80 -5.41 -0.57 -6.17
N LEU A 81 -4.28 -0.08 -5.68
CA LEU A 81 -4.08 1.35 -5.45
C LEU A 81 -4.12 2.15 -6.75
N PHE A 82 -3.53 1.61 -7.81
CA PHE A 82 -3.52 2.27 -9.11
C PHE A 82 -4.93 2.37 -9.69
N GLU A 83 -5.71 1.29 -9.60
CA GLU A 83 -7.10 1.27 -10.07
C GLU A 83 -7.99 2.29 -9.36
N HIS A 84 -7.70 2.55 -8.08
CA HIS A 84 -8.45 3.53 -7.30
C HIS A 84 -7.88 4.95 -7.40
N GLY A 85 -6.88 5.16 -8.27
CA GLY A 85 -6.31 6.47 -8.47
C GLY A 85 -5.42 6.98 -7.33
N ILE A 86 -4.90 6.06 -6.52
CA ILE A 86 -4.10 6.40 -5.33
C ILE A 86 -2.60 6.33 -5.62
N LEU A 87 -2.20 5.53 -6.58
CA LEU A 87 -0.80 5.29 -6.92
C LEU A 87 -0.43 5.89 -8.26
N GLU A 88 0.73 6.53 -8.31
CA GLU A 88 1.38 6.98 -9.55
C GLU A 88 2.41 5.92 -9.97
N LYS A 89 2.36 5.51 -11.18
CA LYS A 89 3.36 4.59 -11.73
C LYS A 89 4.52 5.32 -12.37
#